data_6641a66a053b0891a1b53c1b146d6aaa
#
_entry.id   6641a66a053b0891a1b53c1b146d6aaa
#
_cell.length_a   1.000
_cell.length_b   1.000
_cell.length_c   1.000
_cell.angle_alpha   90.00
_cell.angle_beta   90.00
_cell.angle_gamma   90.00
#
_symmetry.space_group_name_H-M   'P 1'
#
loop_
_entity.id
_entity.type
_entity.pdbx_description
1 polymer ?
#
loop_
_entity_poly.entity_id
_entity_poly.type
_entity_poly.pdbx_seq_one_letter_code
_entity_poly.pdbx_strand_id
1 'polypeptide(L)'
;MKNNMNWNFDNSYSRLSDAFKEHIKPVAVKNPELVIINESLAKELDLDLTKINKDKLSSLFTGNTLPEGSNTIAQAYAGHQFGHFTMLGDGRAILIGEHITSSNKRYDIQLKGSGKTSFSRNGDGRAALGPMLREYIVSEAMHNLNIPTTRSLAVVKTGEKIFRDTPLQGAILTRVASSHIRVGTFQYVAAREKKDELEILFNYVIQRHYTELKDSKNKAVDLLNIVMDRQIDLVVNWMRVGFIHGVMNLSLIHI
;
A
#
# COMPACT_ATOMS: atom_id res chain seq x y z
N MET A 1 12.84 -16.46 -13.81
CA MET A 1 13.40 -15.46 -14.77
C MET A 1 14.27 -14.51 -13.98
N LYS A 2 15.54 -14.31 -14.36
CA LYS A 2 16.42 -13.35 -13.68
C LYS A 2 15.76 -11.97 -13.64
N ASN A 3 15.88 -11.30 -12.49
CA ASN A 3 15.32 -10.01 -12.14
C ASN A 3 15.81 -8.90 -13.10
N ASN A 4 15.07 -8.66 -14.19
CA ASN A 4 15.49 -7.70 -15.23
C ASN A 4 15.20 -6.24 -14.89
N MET A 5 14.55 -5.94 -13.74
CA MET A 5 14.15 -4.59 -13.33
C MET A 5 14.87 -4.10 -12.07
N ASN A 6 15.86 -4.80 -11.56
CA ASN A 6 16.58 -4.47 -10.32
C ASN A 6 15.70 -4.49 -9.04
N TRP A 7 14.63 -5.28 -9.01
CA TRP A 7 13.91 -5.49 -7.77
C TRP A 7 14.83 -6.08 -6.68
N ASN A 8 14.81 -5.51 -5.50
CA ASN A 8 15.58 -5.96 -4.35
C ASN A 8 14.64 -6.06 -3.14
N PHE A 9 13.98 -7.20 -2.97
CA PHE A 9 13.01 -7.41 -1.92
C PHE A 9 13.63 -7.94 -0.63
N ASP A 10 13.29 -7.27 0.49
CA ASP A 10 13.47 -7.77 1.84
C ASP A 10 12.16 -7.61 2.61
N ASN A 11 11.37 -8.65 2.65
CA ASN A 11 9.98 -8.64 3.10
C ASN A 11 9.86 -8.74 4.63
N SER A 12 10.24 -7.69 5.33
CA SER A 12 10.32 -7.67 6.79
C SER A 12 8.95 -7.80 7.47
N TYR A 13 7.91 -7.13 6.93
CA TYR A 13 6.55 -7.22 7.47
C TYR A 13 5.99 -8.65 7.33
N SER A 14 6.28 -9.33 6.24
CA SER A 14 5.81 -10.70 6.04
C SER A 14 6.44 -11.73 6.99
N ARG A 15 7.50 -11.36 7.70
CA ARG A 15 8.12 -12.17 8.77
C ARG A 15 7.44 -12.01 10.14
N LEU A 16 6.55 -11.02 10.28
CA LEU A 16 5.74 -10.87 11.48
C LEU A 16 4.74 -12.03 11.60
N SER A 17 4.08 -12.15 12.76
CA SER A 17 3.03 -13.13 13.01
C SER A 17 1.93 -13.11 11.94
N ASP A 18 1.32 -14.26 11.66
CA ASP A 18 0.15 -14.38 10.78
C ASP A 18 -1.10 -13.66 11.31
N ALA A 19 -1.04 -13.17 12.55
CA ALA A 19 -2.09 -12.28 13.07
C ALA A 19 -2.24 -10.97 12.27
N PHE A 20 -1.20 -10.55 11.54
CA PHE A 20 -1.17 -9.26 10.82
C PHE A 20 -1.50 -9.36 9.34
N LYS A 21 -1.60 -10.55 8.80
CA LYS A 21 -1.65 -10.77 7.35
C LYS A 21 -2.25 -12.11 6.95
N GLU A 22 -2.57 -12.19 5.68
CA GLU A 22 -2.85 -13.44 4.97
C GLU A 22 -1.85 -13.56 3.81
N HIS A 23 -1.25 -14.75 3.62
CA HIS A 23 -0.48 -15.04 2.42
C HIS A 23 -1.41 -15.37 1.26
N ILE A 24 -1.41 -14.51 0.23
CA ILE A 24 -2.29 -14.64 -0.92
C ILE A 24 -1.63 -14.10 -2.18
N LYS A 25 -1.91 -14.72 -3.32
CA LYS A 25 -1.42 -14.27 -4.62
C LYS A 25 -2.44 -13.39 -5.34
N PRO A 26 -1.98 -12.41 -6.14
CA PRO A 26 -2.84 -11.71 -7.08
C PRO A 26 -3.60 -12.68 -7.98
N VAL A 27 -4.86 -12.37 -8.26
CA VAL A 27 -5.68 -13.14 -9.21
C VAL A 27 -5.36 -12.66 -10.62
N ALA A 28 -4.85 -13.57 -11.45
CA ALA A 28 -4.48 -13.27 -12.83
C ALA A 28 -5.63 -12.60 -13.61
N VAL A 29 -5.25 -11.72 -14.53
CA VAL A 29 -6.18 -11.00 -15.41
C VAL A 29 -5.93 -11.40 -16.88
N LYS A 30 -6.98 -11.29 -17.72
CA LYS A 30 -6.97 -11.88 -19.07
C LYS A 30 -6.06 -11.16 -20.05
N ASN A 31 -6.23 -9.83 -20.16
CA ASN A 31 -5.56 -9.01 -21.16
C ASN A 31 -5.00 -7.74 -20.52
N PRO A 32 -3.87 -7.81 -19.82
CA PRO A 32 -3.27 -6.65 -19.17
C PRO A 32 -2.76 -5.65 -20.22
N GLU A 33 -3.16 -4.38 -20.09
CA GLU A 33 -2.73 -3.29 -20.96
C GLU A 33 -2.25 -2.10 -20.12
N LEU A 34 -0.97 -1.76 -20.21
CA LEU A 34 -0.38 -0.62 -19.50
C LEU A 34 -1.00 0.69 -20.00
N VAL A 35 -1.63 1.43 -19.09
CA VAL A 35 -2.24 2.74 -19.35
C VAL A 35 -1.21 3.84 -19.12
N ILE A 36 -0.57 3.83 -17.95
CA ILE A 36 0.42 4.83 -17.56
C ILE A 36 1.44 4.20 -16.62
N ILE A 37 2.67 4.66 -16.72
CA ILE A 37 3.76 4.36 -15.78
C ILE A 37 4.45 5.63 -15.35
N ASN A 38 4.83 5.73 -14.10
CA ASN A 38 5.57 6.84 -13.52
C ASN A 38 7.07 6.56 -13.63
N GLU A 39 7.68 7.03 -14.71
CA GLU A 39 9.10 6.82 -15.00
C GLU A 39 10.00 7.51 -13.94
N SER A 40 9.57 8.68 -13.44
CA SER A 40 10.30 9.40 -12.39
C SER A 40 10.34 8.58 -11.09
N LEU A 41 9.19 8.04 -10.66
CA LEU A 41 9.13 7.18 -9.48
C LEU A 41 9.88 5.86 -9.71
N ALA A 42 9.81 5.27 -10.90
CA ALA A 42 10.59 4.07 -11.23
C ALA A 42 12.10 4.32 -11.06
N LYS A 43 12.58 5.49 -11.51
CA LYS A 43 13.98 5.89 -11.33
C LYS A 43 14.32 6.13 -9.85
N GLU A 44 13.44 6.73 -9.06
CA GLU A 44 13.62 6.89 -7.60
C GLU A 44 13.73 5.53 -6.88
N LEU A 45 13.07 4.50 -7.44
CA LEU A 45 13.10 3.13 -6.94
C LEU A 45 14.25 2.29 -7.54
N ASP A 46 15.16 2.88 -8.31
CA ASP A 46 16.24 2.20 -9.03
C ASP A 46 15.75 1.10 -10.00
N LEU A 47 14.51 1.20 -10.48
CA LEU A 47 13.94 0.23 -11.40
C LEU A 47 14.32 0.54 -12.86
N ASP A 48 14.93 -0.44 -13.52
CA ASP A 48 15.29 -0.33 -14.95
C ASP A 48 14.13 -0.79 -15.84
N LEU A 49 13.38 0.16 -16.37
CA LEU A 49 12.27 -0.10 -17.27
C LEU A 49 12.72 -0.33 -18.73
N THR A 50 13.96 0.03 -19.09
CA THR A 50 14.42 0.06 -20.49
C THR A 50 14.58 -1.32 -21.11
N LYS A 51 14.82 -2.34 -20.28
CA LYS A 51 15.08 -3.73 -20.68
C LYS A 51 13.82 -4.58 -20.80
N ILE A 52 12.63 -3.99 -20.57
CA ILE A 52 11.38 -4.72 -20.49
C ILE A 52 10.35 -4.13 -21.45
N ASN A 53 9.76 -4.97 -22.29
CA ASN A 53 8.71 -4.54 -23.19
C ASN A 53 7.39 -4.26 -22.44
N LYS A 54 6.48 -3.54 -23.10
CA LYS A 54 5.22 -3.09 -22.54
C LYS A 54 4.33 -4.25 -22.02
N ASP A 55 4.34 -5.38 -22.71
CA ASP A 55 3.51 -6.54 -22.32
C ASP A 55 4.01 -7.18 -21.03
N LYS A 56 5.32 -7.29 -20.87
CA LYS A 56 5.94 -7.77 -19.62
C LYS A 56 5.70 -6.80 -18.47
N LEU A 57 5.79 -5.47 -18.70
CA LEU A 57 5.43 -4.47 -17.69
C LEU A 57 3.97 -4.60 -17.28
N SER A 58 3.06 -4.76 -18.26
CA SER A 58 1.64 -4.98 -17.99
C SER A 58 1.41 -6.23 -17.14
N SER A 59 2.09 -7.33 -17.46
CA SER A 59 2.00 -8.58 -16.71
C SER A 59 2.54 -8.46 -15.27
N LEU A 60 3.64 -7.74 -15.07
CA LEU A 60 4.22 -7.48 -13.75
C LEU A 60 3.31 -6.62 -12.88
N PHE A 61 2.86 -5.48 -13.42
CA PHE A 61 2.04 -4.53 -12.66
C PHE A 61 0.57 -4.94 -12.50
N THR A 62 0.17 -6.09 -13.05
CA THR A 62 -1.09 -6.76 -12.71
C THR A 62 -0.93 -7.92 -11.73
N GLY A 63 0.31 -8.38 -11.52
CA GLY A 63 0.59 -9.56 -10.70
C GLY A 63 0.38 -10.88 -11.44
N ASN A 64 0.16 -10.86 -12.78
CA ASN A 64 0.14 -12.08 -13.59
C ASN A 64 1.50 -12.78 -13.56
N THR A 65 2.57 -12.00 -13.49
CA THR A 65 3.91 -12.47 -13.16
C THR A 65 4.42 -11.69 -11.96
N LEU A 66 5.11 -12.36 -11.06
CA LEU A 66 5.69 -11.73 -9.88
C LEU A 66 7.20 -11.63 -10.02
N PRO A 67 7.82 -10.53 -9.61
CA PRO A 67 9.27 -10.42 -9.52
C PRO A 67 9.85 -11.49 -8.57
N GLU A 68 11.08 -11.90 -8.82
CA GLU A 68 11.83 -12.79 -7.92
C GLU A 68 11.98 -12.13 -6.54
N GLY A 69 11.83 -12.91 -5.48
CA GLY A 69 11.87 -12.44 -4.09
C GLY A 69 10.54 -11.88 -3.57
N SER A 70 9.48 -11.82 -4.40
CA SER A 70 8.15 -11.40 -3.94
C SER A 70 7.62 -12.35 -2.85
N ASN A 71 6.99 -11.77 -1.82
CA ASN A 71 6.26 -12.50 -0.79
C ASN A 71 4.90 -11.81 -0.59
N THR A 72 3.89 -12.33 -1.26
CA THR A 72 2.61 -11.65 -1.44
C THR A 72 1.69 -11.84 -0.25
N ILE A 73 1.21 -10.74 0.30
CA ILE A 73 0.32 -10.71 1.48
C ILE A 73 -0.79 -9.68 1.33
N ALA A 74 -1.93 -9.96 1.98
CA ALA A 74 -2.95 -8.98 2.32
C ALA A 74 -2.81 -8.62 3.80
N GLN A 75 -2.76 -7.33 4.13
CA GLN A 75 -2.53 -6.86 5.49
C GLN A 75 -3.85 -6.69 6.25
N ALA A 76 -3.85 -7.08 7.53
CA ALA A 76 -4.96 -6.89 8.45
C ALA A 76 -4.90 -5.50 9.08
N TYR A 77 -6.04 -4.84 9.22
CA TYR A 77 -6.22 -3.61 9.98
C TYR A 77 -7.68 -3.46 10.40
N ALA A 78 -7.97 -2.52 11.28
CA ALA A 78 -9.33 -2.22 11.73
C ALA A 78 -9.60 -0.72 11.63
N GLY A 79 -10.83 -0.32 11.86
CA GLY A 79 -11.21 1.07 11.92
C GLY A 79 -12.71 1.25 11.96
N HIS A 80 -13.15 2.48 12.21
CA HIS A 80 -14.55 2.83 12.16
C HIS A 80 -14.96 3.05 10.71
N GLN A 81 -16.01 2.36 10.30
CA GLN A 81 -16.63 2.52 8.99
C GLN A 81 -18.14 2.63 9.17
N PHE A 82 -18.74 3.69 8.64
CA PHE A 82 -20.16 3.99 8.85
C PHE A 82 -20.59 4.04 10.34
N GLY A 83 -19.72 4.59 11.20
CA GLY A 83 -19.98 4.73 12.63
C GLY A 83 -19.72 3.49 13.48
N HIS A 84 -19.35 2.37 12.90
CA HIS A 84 -19.08 1.12 13.60
C HIS A 84 -17.61 0.70 13.51
N PHE A 85 -17.06 0.21 14.62
CA PHE A 85 -15.75 -0.42 14.61
C PHE A 85 -15.82 -1.74 13.82
N THR A 86 -14.97 -1.88 12.82
CA THR A 86 -14.99 -3.00 11.88
C THR A 86 -13.59 -3.57 11.70
N MET A 87 -13.48 -4.89 11.81
CA MET A 87 -12.28 -5.60 11.37
C MET A 87 -12.24 -5.58 9.85
N LEU A 88 -11.20 -4.97 9.34
CA LEU A 88 -10.95 -4.73 7.93
C LEU A 88 -9.69 -5.48 7.48
N GLY A 89 -9.12 -5.04 6.41
CA GLY A 89 -7.89 -5.50 5.84
C GLY A 89 -7.84 -5.11 4.37
N ASP A 90 -6.80 -5.55 3.70
CA ASP A 90 -6.60 -5.29 2.28
C ASP A 90 -7.55 -6.16 1.43
N GLY A 91 -8.85 -5.82 1.43
CA GLY A 91 -9.90 -6.58 0.75
C GLY A 91 -9.85 -6.53 -0.79
N ARG A 92 -8.96 -5.72 -1.37
CA ARG A 92 -8.73 -5.63 -2.82
C ARG A 92 -7.31 -5.17 -3.15
N ALA A 93 -6.39 -5.28 -2.21
CA ALA A 93 -5.01 -4.90 -2.40
C ALA A 93 -4.09 -5.99 -1.87
N ILE A 94 -2.98 -6.22 -2.55
CA ILE A 94 -2.00 -7.24 -2.19
C ILE A 94 -0.62 -6.58 -2.25
N LEU A 95 0.09 -6.60 -1.14
CA LEU A 95 1.49 -6.21 -1.07
C LEU A 95 2.30 -7.32 -1.76
N ILE A 96 3.12 -6.96 -2.75
CA ILE A 96 3.96 -7.94 -3.46
C ILE A 96 5.35 -8.05 -2.85
N GLY A 97 5.77 -7.06 -2.09
CA GLY A 97 7.05 -7.07 -1.37
C GLY A 97 7.47 -5.69 -0.90
N GLU A 98 8.55 -5.66 -0.13
CA GLU A 98 9.22 -4.47 0.35
C GLU A 98 10.54 -4.30 -0.41
N HIS A 99 10.58 -3.33 -1.31
CA HIS A 99 11.73 -3.04 -2.15
C HIS A 99 12.72 -2.12 -1.43
N ILE A 100 14.02 -2.45 -1.52
CA ILE A 100 15.12 -1.65 -0.97
C ILE A 100 15.92 -1.04 -2.11
N THR A 101 16.00 0.29 -2.14
CA THR A 101 16.78 1.04 -3.12
C THR A 101 18.29 0.97 -2.83
N SER A 102 19.11 1.39 -3.79
CA SER A 102 20.55 1.54 -3.64
C SER A 102 20.95 2.54 -2.53
N SER A 103 20.07 3.51 -2.24
CA SER A 103 20.20 4.44 -1.12
C SER A 103 19.68 3.89 0.22
N ASN A 104 19.40 2.59 0.28
CA ASN A 104 18.91 1.87 1.46
C ASN A 104 17.53 2.36 1.98
N LYS A 105 16.72 2.97 1.10
CA LYS A 105 15.34 3.31 1.41
C LYS A 105 14.43 2.12 1.13
N ARG A 106 13.50 1.84 2.05
CA ARG A 106 12.54 0.74 1.95
C ARG A 106 11.18 1.26 1.52
N TYR A 107 10.58 0.59 0.54
CA TYR A 107 9.24 0.91 0.02
C TYR A 107 8.38 -0.34 -0.09
N ASP A 108 7.15 -0.24 0.38
CA ASP A 108 6.10 -1.22 0.11
C ASP A 108 5.60 -1.07 -1.33
N ILE A 109 5.52 -2.17 -2.05
CA ILE A 109 4.95 -2.23 -3.40
C ILE A 109 3.66 -3.03 -3.35
N GLN A 110 2.52 -2.35 -3.57
CA GLN A 110 1.19 -2.94 -3.40
C GLN A 110 0.35 -2.83 -4.68
N LEU A 111 -0.32 -3.92 -5.07
CA LEU A 111 -1.25 -3.95 -6.19
C LEU A 111 -2.68 -3.76 -5.69
N LYS A 112 -3.34 -2.66 -6.05
CA LYS A 112 -4.75 -2.39 -5.72
C LYS A 112 -5.67 -2.75 -6.88
N GLY A 113 -6.68 -3.56 -6.61
CA GLY A 113 -7.59 -4.13 -7.61
C GLY A 113 -7.15 -5.52 -8.08
N SER A 114 -6.18 -6.13 -7.40
CA SER A 114 -5.48 -7.36 -7.82
C SER A 114 -6.22 -8.65 -7.47
N GLY A 115 -7.43 -8.57 -6.95
CA GLY A 115 -8.26 -9.74 -6.69
C GLY A 115 -8.73 -9.86 -5.24
N LYS A 116 -9.49 -10.92 -5.02
CA LYS A 116 -10.14 -11.21 -3.75
C LYS A 116 -9.13 -11.72 -2.71
N THR A 117 -9.33 -11.29 -1.45
CA THR A 117 -8.59 -11.74 -0.26
C THR A 117 -9.60 -12.15 0.81
N SER A 118 -9.18 -12.72 1.95
CA SER A 118 -10.08 -13.01 3.08
C SER A 118 -10.74 -11.74 3.63
N PHE A 119 -10.15 -10.59 3.41
CA PHE A 119 -10.68 -9.29 3.85
C PHE A 119 -11.68 -8.67 2.85
N SER A 120 -11.96 -9.30 1.72
CA SER A 120 -12.85 -8.74 0.67
C SER A 120 -14.32 -8.73 1.07
N ARG A 121 -14.70 -9.44 2.12
CA ARG A 121 -16.09 -9.64 2.50
C ARG A 121 -16.89 -10.17 1.28
N ASN A 122 -17.92 -9.46 0.85
CA ASN A 122 -18.71 -9.81 -0.35
C ASN A 122 -18.17 -9.15 -1.64
N GLY A 123 -17.03 -8.43 -1.56
CA GLY A 123 -16.44 -7.76 -2.72
C GLY A 123 -15.69 -8.72 -3.65
N ASP A 124 -15.52 -8.30 -4.91
CA ASP A 124 -14.79 -9.03 -5.94
C ASP A 124 -13.26 -8.82 -5.91
N GLY A 125 -12.79 -7.94 -5.04
CA GLY A 125 -11.37 -7.57 -4.94
C GLY A 125 -10.85 -6.79 -6.16
N ARG A 126 -11.72 -6.38 -7.08
CA ARG A 126 -11.38 -5.64 -8.29
C ARG A 126 -11.60 -4.13 -8.14
N ALA A 127 -11.02 -3.36 -9.04
CA ALA A 127 -11.15 -1.90 -9.08
C ALA A 127 -11.41 -1.41 -10.51
N ALA A 128 -12.17 -0.32 -10.64
CA ALA A 128 -12.45 0.31 -11.92
C ALA A 128 -11.33 1.27 -12.34
N LEU A 129 -11.13 1.46 -13.64
CA LEU A 129 -10.10 2.32 -14.22
C LEU A 129 -10.19 3.78 -13.73
N GLY A 130 -11.38 4.37 -13.73
CA GLY A 130 -11.58 5.76 -13.31
C GLY A 130 -11.05 6.07 -11.91
N PRO A 131 -11.47 5.32 -10.86
CA PRO A 131 -10.91 5.46 -9.51
C PRO A 131 -9.39 5.24 -9.42
N MET A 132 -8.81 4.32 -10.22
CA MET A 132 -7.35 4.07 -10.21
C MET A 132 -6.59 5.24 -10.84
N LEU A 133 -7.09 5.80 -11.93
CA LEU A 133 -6.51 7.02 -12.53
C LEU A 133 -6.64 8.23 -11.62
N ARG A 134 -7.79 8.39 -10.94
CA ARG A 134 -7.96 9.48 -9.96
C ARG A 134 -6.96 9.37 -8.83
N GLU A 135 -6.75 8.17 -8.28
CA GLU A 135 -5.76 7.96 -7.21
C GLU A 135 -4.35 8.26 -7.72
N TYR A 136 -4.00 7.82 -8.94
CA TYR A 136 -2.72 8.13 -9.57
C TYR A 136 -2.51 9.65 -9.70
N ILE A 137 -3.46 10.37 -10.29
CA ILE A 137 -3.35 11.81 -10.52
C ILE A 137 -3.24 12.57 -9.20
N VAL A 138 -4.11 12.27 -8.23
CA VAL A 138 -4.13 13.00 -6.95
C VAL A 138 -2.89 12.71 -6.12
N SER A 139 -2.43 11.45 -6.04
CA SER A 139 -1.24 11.12 -5.27
C SER A 139 0.02 11.78 -5.84
N GLU A 140 0.20 11.79 -7.16
CA GLU A 140 1.35 12.44 -7.78
C GLU A 140 1.24 13.98 -7.75
N ALA A 141 0.04 14.54 -7.80
CA ALA A 141 -0.17 15.96 -7.59
C ALA A 141 0.22 16.39 -6.16
N MET A 142 -0.22 15.63 -5.13
CA MET A 142 0.14 15.88 -3.74
C MET A 142 1.65 15.79 -3.52
N HIS A 143 2.30 14.77 -4.11
CA HIS A 143 3.75 14.65 -4.04
C HIS A 143 4.47 15.87 -4.62
N ASN A 144 4.05 16.34 -5.80
CA ASN A 144 4.65 17.52 -6.46
C ASN A 144 4.34 18.85 -5.73
N LEU A 145 3.32 18.87 -4.88
CA LEU A 145 3.04 19.97 -3.96
C LEU A 145 3.81 19.87 -2.63
N ASN A 146 4.72 18.90 -2.49
CA ASN A 146 5.46 18.56 -1.27
C ASN A 146 4.53 18.20 -0.09
N ILE A 147 3.41 17.56 -0.38
CA ILE A 147 2.50 17.03 0.63
C ILE A 147 2.73 15.53 0.76
N PRO A 148 3.04 15.00 1.97
CA PRO A 148 3.25 13.57 2.17
C PRO A 148 2.06 12.75 1.69
N THR A 149 2.33 11.73 0.89
CA THR A 149 1.31 10.87 0.28
C THR A 149 1.89 9.53 -0.12
N THR A 150 1.05 8.52 -0.32
CA THR A 150 1.44 7.33 -1.08
C THR A 150 1.67 7.72 -2.54
N ARG A 151 2.56 7.00 -3.22
CA ARG A 151 2.89 7.24 -4.63
C ARG A 151 2.23 6.20 -5.53
N SER A 152 2.09 6.54 -6.78
CA SER A 152 1.50 5.66 -7.81
C SER A 152 2.52 5.37 -8.90
N LEU A 153 2.90 4.09 -9.08
CA LEU A 153 3.90 3.68 -10.04
C LEU A 153 3.30 3.36 -11.42
N ALA A 154 2.21 2.60 -11.46
CA ALA A 154 1.59 2.22 -12.71
C ALA A 154 0.07 2.01 -12.58
N VAL A 155 -0.66 2.24 -13.68
CA VAL A 155 -2.05 1.81 -13.86
C VAL A 155 -2.12 0.90 -15.07
N VAL A 156 -2.72 -0.28 -14.91
CA VAL A 156 -2.87 -1.30 -15.95
C VAL A 156 -4.33 -1.70 -16.05
N LYS A 157 -4.93 -1.70 -17.26
CA LYS A 157 -6.24 -2.32 -17.50
C LYS A 157 -6.13 -3.84 -17.37
N THR A 158 -7.20 -4.48 -16.92
CA THR A 158 -7.23 -5.94 -16.76
C THR A 158 -7.72 -6.69 -18.00
N GLY A 159 -8.30 -5.98 -18.98
CA GLY A 159 -9.01 -6.59 -20.09
C GLY A 159 -10.37 -7.19 -19.70
N GLU A 160 -10.79 -6.99 -18.46
CA GLU A 160 -12.04 -7.50 -17.90
C GLU A 160 -12.97 -6.35 -17.51
N LYS A 161 -14.29 -6.59 -17.65
CA LYS A 161 -15.29 -5.70 -17.06
C LYS A 161 -15.56 -6.09 -15.62
N ILE A 162 -15.70 -5.09 -14.77
CA ILE A 162 -16.20 -5.26 -13.42
C ILE A 162 -17.61 -4.70 -13.32
N PHE A 163 -18.44 -5.34 -12.54
CA PHE A 163 -19.84 -4.94 -12.38
C PHE A 163 -20.01 -4.12 -11.10
N ARG A 164 -20.55 -2.92 -11.26
CA ARG A 164 -21.04 -2.01 -10.24
C ARG A 164 -22.49 -1.67 -10.63
N ASP A 165 -22.92 -0.43 -10.52
CA ASP A 165 -24.22 -0.02 -11.09
C ASP A 165 -24.27 -0.23 -12.60
N THR A 166 -23.12 -0.08 -13.26
CA THR A 166 -22.91 -0.35 -14.68
C THR A 166 -21.63 -1.16 -14.89
N PRO A 167 -21.46 -1.87 -16.02
CA PRO A 167 -20.21 -2.52 -16.39
C PRO A 167 -19.10 -1.49 -16.64
N LEU A 168 -18.02 -1.56 -15.84
CA LEU A 168 -16.86 -0.67 -15.93
C LEU A 168 -15.61 -1.42 -16.36
N GLN A 169 -14.67 -0.72 -16.99
CA GLN A 169 -13.35 -1.26 -17.30
C GLN A 169 -12.57 -1.53 -16.01
N GLY A 170 -12.13 -2.76 -15.81
CA GLY A 170 -11.28 -3.15 -14.68
C GLY A 170 -9.84 -2.65 -14.84
N ALA A 171 -9.22 -2.27 -13.72
CA ALA A 171 -7.82 -1.87 -13.69
C ALA A 171 -7.15 -2.21 -12.34
N ILE A 172 -5.83 -2.23 -12.37
CA ILE A 172 -4.97 -2.40 -11.20
C ILE A 172 -4.03 -1.19 -11.12
N LEU A 173 -3.90 -0.65 -9.90
CA LEU A 173 -2.94 0.40 -9.57
C LEU A 173 -1.81 -0.19 -8.75
N THR A 174 -0.56 0.08 -9.15
CA THR A 174 0.62 -0.19 -8.33
C THR A 174 0.89 1.01 -7.42
N ARG A 175 0.68 0.82 -6.13
CA ARG A 175 0.99 1.78 -5.06
C ARG A 175 2.39 1.59 -4.55
N VAL A 176 3.01 2.68 -4.15
CA VAL A 176 4.29 2.71 -3.46
C VAL A 176 4.17 3.56 -2.20
N ALA A 177 4.65 3.08 -1.08
CA ALA A 177 4.66 3.82 0.18
C ALA A 177 5.88 3.43 1.03
N SER A 178 6.28 4.26 1.98
CA SER A 178 7.28 3.89 2.99
C SER A 178 6.83 2.68 3.83
N SER A 179 5.53 2.58 4.09
CA SER A 179 4.82 1.35 4.48
C SER A 179 3.31 1.54 4.31
N HIS A 180 2.56 0.43 4.38
CA HIS A 180 1.11 0.43 4.48
C HIS A 180 0.61 0.14 5.90
N ILE A 181 1.47 0.30 6.91
CA ILE A 181 1.07 0.22 8.32
C ILE A 181 0.22 1.46 8.65
N ARG A 182 -0.91 1.23 9.29
CA ARG A 182 -1.90 2.25 9.63
C ARG A 182 -2.14 2.28 11.14
N VAL A 183 -2.70 3.35 11.65
CA VAL A 183 -3.26 3.38 13.02
C VAL A 183 -4.21 2.19 13.20
N GLY A 184 -5.01 1.88 12.17
CA GLY A 184 -5.90 0.72 12.15
C GLY A 184 -5.21 -0.65 12.29
N THR A 185 -3.93 -0.78 11.96
CA THR A 185 -3.17 -2.02 12.21
C THR A 185 -2.98 -2.25 13.70
N PHE A 186 -2.65 -1.21 14.47
CA PHE A 186 -2.59 -1.28 15.94
C PHE A 186 -3.96 -1.57 16.55
N GLN A 187 -5.02 -0.91 16.06
CA GLN A 187 -6.37 -1.14 16.53
C GLN A 187 -6.83 -2.59 16.30
N TYR A 188 -6.46 -3.19 15.17
CA TYR A 188 -6.80 -4.58 14.86
C TYR A 188 -6.25 -5.55 15.90
N VAL A 189 -5.01 -5.35 16.32
CA VAL A 189 -4.35 -6.21 17.31
C VAL A 189 -4.87 -5.92 18.70
N ALA A 190 -5.01 -4.64 19.06
CA ALA A 190 -5.51 -4.23 20.37
C ALA A 190 -6.94 -4.74 20.63
N ALA A 191 -7.83 -4.66 19.64
CA ALA A 191 -9.21 -5.15 19.76
C ALA A 191 -9.31 -6.69 19.89
N ARG A 192 -8.25 -7.42 19.58
CA ARG A 192 -8.15 -8.87 19.76
C ARG A 192 -7.43 -9.25 21.06
N GLU A 193 -7.12 -8.27 21.89
CA GLU A 193 -6.43 -8.43 23.20
C GLU A 193 -5.08 -9.17 23.11
N LYS A 194 -4.43 -9.07 21.95
CA LYS A 194 -3.18 -9.73 21.64
C LYS A 194 -1.99 -8.85 22.05
N LYS A 195 -1.65 -8.82 23.33
CA LYS A 195 -0.60 -7.93 23.88
C LYS A 195 0.78 -8.20 23.29
N ASP A 196 1.16 -9.46 23.13
CA ASP A 196 2.48 -9.82 22.59
C ASP A 196 2.63 -9.37 21.13
N GLU A 197 1.60 -9.59 20.31
CA GLU A 197 1.58 -9.11 18.94
C GLU A 197 1.59 -7.58 18.85
N LEU A 198 0.91 -6.90 19.79
CA LEU A 198 0.94 -5.43 19.85
C LEU A 198 2.35 -4.91 20.15
N GLU A 199 3.07 -5.54 21.06
CA GLU A 199 4.45 -5.20 21.37
C GLU A 199 5.38 -5.49 20.18
N ILE A 200 5.22 -6.62 19.51
CA ILE A 200 5.96 -6.96 18.30
C ILE A 200 5.75 -5.90 17.22
N LEU A 201 4.49 -5.51 16.95
CA LEU A 201 4.17 -4.48 15.97
C LEU A 201 4.77 -3.13 16.38
N PHE A 202 4.65 -2.74 17.64
CA PHE A 202 5.20 -1.49 18.15
C PHE A 202 6.72 -1.43 17.95
N ASN A 203 7.44 -2.47 18.35
CA ASN A 203 8.89 -2.54 18.18
C ASN A 203 9.30 -2.53 16.69
N TYR A 204 8.54 -3.22 15.85
CA TYR A 204 8.75 -3.21 14.41
C TYR A 204 8.60 -1.80 13.82
N VAL A 205 7.56 -1.07 14.21
CA VAL A 205 7.32 0.32 13.74
C VAL A 205 8.44 1.26 14.20
N ILE A 206 8.88 1.15 15.46
CA ILE A 206 10.03 1.92 15.97
C ILE A 206 11.30 1.62 15.13
N GLN A 207 11.59 0.36 14.89
CA GLN A 207 12.77 -0.03 14.13
C GLN A 207 12.72 0.43 12.66
N ARG A 208 11.53 0.45 12.06
CA ARG A 208 11.35 0.76 10.65
C ARG A 208 11.25 2.25 10.37
N HIS A 209 10.55 3.02 11.20
CA HIS A 209 10.12 4.38 10.90
C HIS A 209 10.57 5.44 11.89
N TYR A 210 10.95 5.03 13.12
CA TYR A 210 11.21 5.94 14.25
C TYR A 210 12.44 5.51 15.02
N THR A 211 13.53 5.29 14.28
CA THR A 211 14.80 4.80 14.88
C THR A 211 15.35 5.73 15.95
N GLU A 212 14.99 7.02 15.91
CA GLU A 212 15.29 8.03 16.90
C GLU A 212 14.67 7.73 18.28
N LEU A 213 13.59 6.94 18.31
CA LEU A 213 12.91 6.56 19.56
C LEU A 213 13.50 5.32 20.24
N LYS A 214 14.50 4.67 19.66
CA LYS A 214 15.05 3.40 20.18
C LYS A 214 15.48 3.49 21.65
N ASP A 215 16.04 4.62 22.04
CA ASP A 215 16.59 4.86 23.36
C ASP A 215 15.69 5.75 24.25
N SER A 216 14.49 6.10 23.79
CA SER A 216 13.52 6.86 24.58
C SER A 216 13.02 6.02 25.78
N LYS A 217 12.86 6.68 26.93
CA LYS A 217 12.25 6.08 28.13
C LYS A 217 10.72 5.96 28.02
N ASN A 218 10.10 6.78 27.15
CA ASN A 218 8.64 6.87 26.98
C ASN A 218 8.20 6.62 25.54
N LYS A 219 8.78 5.61 24.86
CA LYS A 219 8.61 5.34 23.42
C LYS A 219 7.17 5.42 22.92
N ALA A 220 6.21 4.93 23.70
CA ALA A 220 4.80 4.90 23.28
C ALA A 220 4.20 6.31 23.23
N VAL A 221 4.48 7.15 24.22
CA VAL A 221 4.02 8.54 24.27
C VAL A 221 4.71 9.37 23.19
N ASP A 222 6.02 9.17 23.01
CA ASP A 222 6.79 9.88 22.00
C ASP A 222 6.34 9.51 20.59
N LEU A 223 6.08 8.22 20.33
CA LEU A 223 5.50 7.78 19.06
C LEU A 223 4.14 8.42 18.80
N LEU A 224 3.25 8.45 19.81
CA LEU A 224 1.94 9.08 19.70
C LEU A 224 2.07 10.55 19.32
N ASN A 225 2.95 11.30 20.00
CA ASN A 225 3.18 12.71 19.75
C ASN A 225 3.69 12.95 18.31
N ILE A 226 4.69 12.19 17.85
CA ILE A 226 5.22 12.32 16.48
C ILE A 226 4.14 12.01 15.44
N VAL A 227 3.35 10.96 15.66
CA VAL A 227 2.26 10.62 14.73
C VAL A 227 1.19 11.71 14.70
N MET A 228 0.83 12.29 15.85
CA MET A 228 -0.10 13.42 15.94
C MET A 228 0.42 14.64 15.17
N ASP A 229 1.68 15.03 15.40
CA ASP A 229 2.29 16.17 14.74
C ASP A 229 2.32 16.00 13.21
N ARG A 230 2.71 14.80 12.73
CA ARG A 230 2.68 14.48 11.29
C ARG A 230 1.26 14.56 10.69
N GLN A 231 0.23 14.14 11.43
CA GLN A 231 -1.15 14.25 10.95
C GLN A 231 -1.64 15.69 10.95
N ILE A 232 -1.28 16.50 11.95
CA ILE A 232 -1.59 17.93 11.98
C ILE A 232 -0.96 18.62 10.76
N ASP A 233 0.32 18.42 10.52
CA ASP A 233 1.04 18.99 9.37
C ASP A 233 0.39 18.55 8.04
N LEU A 234 0.03 17.29 7.92
CA LEU A 234 -0.64 16.77 6.72
C LEU A 234 -1.98 17.47 6.47
N VAL A 235 -2.83 17.57 7.48
CA VAL A 235 -4.16 18.19 7.35
C VAL A 235 -4.02 19.69 7.06
N VAL A 236 -3.12 20.39 7.72
CA VAL A 236 -2.81 21.81 7.44
C VAL A 236 -2.38 22.01 5.99
N ASN A 237 -1.51 21.13 5.48
CA ASN A 237 -1.08 21.18 4.08
C ASN A 237 -2.22 20.88 3.09
N TRP A 238 -3.12 19.96 3.41
CA TRP A 238 -4.34 19.74 2.60
C TRP A 238 -5.22 21.00 2.55
N MET A 239 -5.45 21.63 3.68
CA MET A 239 -6.24 22.86 3.75
C MET A 239 -5.59 24.00 2.97
N ARG A 240 -4.25 24.11 3.01
CA ARG A 240 -3.49 25.12 2.25
C ARG A 240 -3.73 25.04 0.74
N VAL A 241 -3.95 23.86 0.21
CA VAL A 241 -4.22 23.64 -1.23
C VAL A 241 -5.70 23.43 -1.55
N GLY A 242 -6.60 23.65 -0.56
CA GLY A 242 -8.04 23.49 -0.74
C GLY A 242 -8.50 22.04 -0.88
N PHE A 243 -7.69 21.08 -0.47
CA PHE A 243 -8.07 19.66 -0.52
C PHE A 243 -8.85 19.26 0.73
N ILE A 244 -10.06 18.73 0.53
CA ILE A 244 -10.90 18.19 1.60
C ILE A 244 -11.01 16.67 1.38
N HIS A 245 -10.41 15.89 2.27
CA HIS A 245 -10.41 14.43 2.16
C HIS A 245 -11.81 13.83 2.33
N GLY A 246 -12.60 14.35 3.27
CA GLY A 246 -13.99 13.94 3.52
C GLY A 246 -14.17 12.61 4.28
N VAL A 247 -13.13 11.77 4.37
CA VAL A 247 -13.19 10.46 5.06
C VAL A 247 -11.85 10.18 5.76
N MET A 248 -11.73 10.57 7.02
CA MET A 248 -10.51 10.38 7.84
C MET A 248 -10.71 9.22 8.82
N ASN A 249 -10.71 8.00 8.31
CA ASN A 249 -10.77 6.79 9.14
C ASN A 249 -9.36 6.32 9.52
N LEU A 250 -9.20 5.81 10.74
CA LEU A 250 -7.91 5.29 11.23
C LEU A 250 -7.36 4.12 10.39
N SER A 251 -8.23 3.45 9.63
CA SER A 251 -7.84 2.47 8.60
C SER A 251 -7.18 3.07 7.36
N LEU A 252 -7.18 4.40 7.20
CA LEU A 252 -6.56 5.12 6.08
C LEU A 252 -5.31 5.89 6.52
N ILE A 253 -5.14 6.16 7.82
CA ILE A 253 -4.02 6.93 8.35
C ILE A 253 -2.79 6.03 8.42
N HIS A 254 -1.83 6.25 7.54
CA HIS A 254 -0.53 5.60 7.56
C HIS A 254 0.35 6.21 8.66
N ILE A 255 1.18 5.37 9.26
CA ILE A 255 2.13 5.75 10.32
C ILE A 255 3.50 6.05 9.73
#